data_6858fe34ad0fb0a7a00ccca6bfa1aa95
#
_entry.id   6858fe34ad0fb0a7a00ccca6bfa1aa95
#
_cell.length_a   1.000
_cell.length_b   1.000
_cell.length_c   1.000
_cell.angle_alpha   90.00
_cell.angle_beta   90.00
_cell.angle_gamma   90.00
#
_symmetry.space_group_name_H-M   'P 1'
#
loop_
_entity.id
_entity.type
_entity.pdbx_description
1 polymer ?
#
loop_
_entity_poly.entity_id
_entity_poly.type
_entity_poly.pdbx_seq_one_letter_code
_entity_poly.pdbx_strand_id
1 'polypeptide(L)'
;MKTLTFFNEKGGSGKSTFCLMMASWLRYKVGARVAVLDLDDPMHSIHELRQVDLECLKSSSKEFMKFVPEGTDPSRDWYPVIPAAVDGGEKDQLMLESLVKQLGSDYDYILLDFGGSFSDGDTVIRFLRSHMLDFMVIPIYSDETVLLSALELCYRASLHGQRKAVFWNRVTRSERPDGERDRLRPLSELFTNEGYDLLDTMIPDLVMFRRDPRTWRFIRSTACWPQRNIDALCPELEHLFQEIRVILDNQE
;
A
#
# COMPACT_ATOMS: atom_id res chain seq x y z
N MET A 1 -14.60 -10.06 -4.39
CA MET A 1 -13.20 -9.64 -4.55
C MET A 1 -13.13 -8.13 -4.59
N LYS A 2 -12.14 -7.54 -3.91
CA LYS A 2 -11.88 -6.11 -3.92
C LYS A 2 -10.44 -5.86 -4.39
N THR A 3 -10.25 -4.84 -5.23
CA THR A 3 -8.94 -4.44 -5.72
C THR A 3 -8.54 -3.07 -5.17
N LEU A 4 -7.32 -2.95 -4.69
CA LEU A 4 -6.83 -1.67 -4.18
C LEU A 4 -5.35 -1.44 -4.52
N THR A 5 -4.96 -0.16 -4.55
CA THR A 5 -3.58 0.26 -4.69
C THR A 5 -3.24 1.42 -3.76
N PHE A 6 -1.99 1.48 -3.34
CA PHE A 6 -1.40 2.70 -2.79
C PHE A 6 -0.61 3.37 -3.92
N PHE A 7 -1.03 4.54 -4.34
CA PHE A 7 -0.39 5.18 -5.48
C PHE A 7 -0.11 6.67 -5.26
N ASN A 8 1.04 7.10 -5.67
CA ASN A 8 1.46 8.50 -5.86
C ASN A 8 2.62 8.47 -6.85
N GLU A 9 2.65 9.37 -7.81
CA GLU A 9 3.69 9.41 -8.85
C GLU A 9 5.08 9.70 -8.27
N LYS A 10 5.14 10.34 -7.09
CA LYS A 10 6.43 10.64 -6.44
C LYS A 10 7.04 9.42 -5.76
N GLY A 11 8.33 9.23 -6.03
CA GLY A 11 9.14 8.22 -5.37
C GLY A 11 9.22 8.43 -3.85
N GLY A 12 9.34 7.33 -3.11
CA GLY A 12 9.53 7.41 -1.67
C GLY A 12 8.30 7.78 -0.84
N SER A 13 7.10 7.90 -1.43
CA SER A 13 5.85 8.18 -0.70
C SER A 13 5.38 7.01 0.19
N GLY A 14 5.95 5.82 0.01
CA GLY A 14 5.63 4.64 0.83
C GLY A 14 4.70 3.63 0.16
N LYS A 15 4.40 3.75 -1.12
CA LYS A 15 3.48 2.89 -1.89
C LYS A 15 3.66 1.40 -1.61
N SER A 16 4.78 0.83 -2.03
CA SER A 16 5.10 -0.60 -1.86
C SER A 16 5.12 -1.02 -0.39
N THR A 17 5.54 -0.10 0.51
CA THR A 17 5.53 -0.35 1.94
C THR A 17 4.11 -0.52 2.47
N PHE A 18 3.20 0.40 2.14
CA PHE A 18 1.80 0.30 2.57
C PHE A 18 1.07 -0.85 1.89
N CYS A 19 1.34 -1.10 0.61
CA CYS A 19 0.81 -2.25 -0.12
C CYS A 19 1.16 -3.56 0.58
N LEU A 20 2.44 -3.80 0.85
CA LEU A 20 2.91 -4.99 1.56
C LEU A 20 2.32 -5.10 2.97
N MET A 21 2.31 -4.01 3.73
CA MET A 21 1.83 -4.02 5.11
C MET A 21 0.32 -4.25 5.17
N MET A 22 -0.46 -3.64 4.29
CA MET A 22 -1.90 -3.88 4.17
C MET A 22 -2.20 -5.33 3.79
N ALA A 23 -1.45 -5.90 2.82
CA ALA A 23 -1.58 -7.30 2.45
C ALA A 23 -1.31 -8.24 3.63
N SER A 24 -0.23 -7.98 4.37
CA SER A 24 0.13 -8.77 5.55
C SER A 24 -0.91 -8.62 6.67
N TRP A 25 -1.44 -7.42 6.90
CA TRP A 25 -2.50 -7.20 7.88
C TRP A 25 -3.80 -7.92 7.51
N LEU A 26 -4.24 -7.79 6.25
CA LEU A 26 -5.42 -8.49 5.75
C LEU A 26 -5.28 -10.01 5.88
N ARG A 27 -4.10 -10.55 5.53
CA ARG A 27 -3.88 -11.99 5.58
C ARG A 27 -3.77 -12.51 7.01
N TYR A 28 -2.90 -11.90 7.82
CA TYR A 28 -2.49 -12.50 9.10
C TYR A 28 -3.31 -12.01 10.30
N LYS A 29 -3.89 -10.82 10.26
CA LYS A 29 -4.78 -10.31 11.32
C LYS A 29 -6.25 -10.52 11.00
N VAL A 30 -6.66 -10.24 9.76
CA VAL A 30 -8.05 -10.35 9.34
C VAL A 30 -8.41 -11.78 8.92
N GLY A 31 -7.44 -12.56 8.44
CA GLY A 31 -7.66 -13.93 7.92
C GLY A 31 -8.24 -13.96 6.51
N ALA A 32 -8.16 -12.86 5.77
CA ALA A 32 -8.65 -12.77 4.40
C ALA A 32 -7.75 -13.53 3.42
N ARG A 33 -8.31 -13.92 2.28
CA ARG A 33 -7.56 -14.46 1.14
C ARG A 33 -7.04 -13.28 0.32
N VAL A 34 -5.72 -13.12 0.26
CA VAL A 34 -5.05 -11.96 -0.31
C VAL A 34 -4.07 -12.39 -1.40
N ALA A 35 -3.99 -11.61 -2.49
CA ALA A 35 -2.90 -11.67 -3.46
C ALA A 35 -2.30 -10.28 -3.67
N VAL A 36 -1.02 -10.22 -4.00
CA VAL A 36 -0.33 -8.99 -4.40
C VAL A 36 0.17 -9.16 -5.83
N LEU A 37 -0.15 -8.23 -6.71
CA LEU A 37 0.46 -8.07 -8.02
C LEU A 37 1.54 -7.00 -7.92
N ASP A 38 2.79 -7.42 -8.05
CA ASP A 38 3.96 -6.54 -8.04
C ASP A 38 4.27 -6.10 -9.47
N LEU A 39 3.83 -4.88 -9.78
CA LEU A 39 3.90 -4.27 -11.10
C LEU A 39 5.06 -3.25 -11.21
N ASP A 40 5.95 -3.19 -10.20
CA ASP A 40 7.12 -2.29 -10.16
C ASP A 40 8.29 -2.89 -10.97
N ASP A 41 8.10 -3.06 -12.27
CA ASP A 41 9.13 -3.55 -13.18
C ASP A 41 10.21 -2.48 -13.43
N PRO A 42 11.51 -2.83 -13.45
CA PRO A 42 12.10 -4.15 -13.21
C PRO A 42 12.41 -4.44 -11.73
N MET A 43 12.05 -3.57 -10.82
CA MET A 43 12.49 -3.64 -9.42
C MET A 43 11.78 -4.74 -8.62
N HIS A 44 10.49 -4.97 -8.86
CA HIS A 44 9.67 -5.98 -8.17
C HIS A 44 9.96 -6.08 -6.67
N SER A 45 9.91 -4.94 -5.98
CA SER A 45 10.45 -4.78 -4.63
C SER A 45 9.76 -5.65 -3.57
N ILE A 46 8.46 -5.94 -3.73
CA ILE A 46 7.72 -6.82 -2.83
C ILE A 46 8.04 -8.29 -3.13
N HIS A 47 8.20 -8.63 -4.42
CA HIS A 47 8.58 -9.97 -4.82
C HIS A 47 9.99 -10.33 -4.34
N GLU A 48 10.95 -9.42 -4.48
CA GLU A 48 12.31 -9.62 -3.95
C GLU A 48 12.30 -9.85 -2.43
N LEU A 49 11.53 -9.06 -1.69
CA LEU A 49 11.34 -9.25 -0.26
C LEU A 49 10.77 -10.64 0.06
N ARG A 50 9.82 -11.12 -0.73
CA ARG A 50 9.27 -12.47 -0.62
C ARG A 50 10.35 -13.54 -0.78
N GLN A 51 11.24 -13.39 -1.76
CA GLN A 51 12.34 -14.35 -1.97
C GLN A 51 13.29 -14.38 -0.77
N VAL A 52 13.61 -13.21 -0.23
CA VAL A 52 14.44 -13.10 0.99
C VAL A 52 13.77 -13.75 2.20
N ASP A 53 12.47 -13.57 2.40
CA ASP A 53 11.72 -14.21 3.49
C ASP A 53 11.72 -15.74 3.34
N LEU A 54 11.56 -16.25 2.10
CA LEU A 54 11.65 -17.68 1.78
C LEU A 54 13.01 -18.27 2.13
N GLU A 55 14.09 -17.57 1.80
CA GLU A 55 15.46 -17.99 2.14
C GLU A 55 15.68 -18.02 3.66
N CYS A 56 15.18 -17.02 4.38
CA CYS A 56 15.25 -16.98 5.83
C CYS A 56 14.53 -18.16 6.49
N LEU A 57 13.41 -18.58 5.94
CA LEU A 57 12.68 -19.76 6.41
C LEU A 57 13.44 -21.04 6.11
N LYS A 58 13.92 -21.22 4.87
CA LYS A 58 14.70 -22.41 4.47
C LYS A 58 15.94 -22.58 5.33
N SER A 59 16.60 -21.48 5.68
CA SER A 59 17.78 -21.48 6.53
C SER A 59 17.47 -21.57 8.04
N SER A 60 16.18 -21.63 8.42
CA SER A 60 15.73 -21.61 9.82
C SER A 60 16.38 -20.49 10.64
N SER A 61 16.45 -19.29 10.04
CA SER A 61 17.04 -18.11 10.68
C SER A 61 16.39 -17.85 12.03
N LYS A 62 17.13 -18.01 13.11
CA LYS A 62 16.62 -17.81 14.48
C LYS A 62 16.09 -16.39 14.71
N GLU A 63 16.67 -15.40 14.02
CA GLU A 63 16.22 -14.00 14.09
C GLU A 63 14.87 -13.84 13.39
N PHE A 64 14.70 -14.43 12.22
CA PHE A 64 13.47 -14.37 11.47
C PHE A 64 12.32 -15.10 12.19
N MET A 65 12.58 -16.30 12.70
CA MET A 65 11.57 -17.11 13.39
C MET A 65 11.04 -16.47 14.69
N LYS A 66 11.74 -15.50 15.28
CA LYS A 66 11.21 -14.74 16.42
C LYS A 66 10.03 -13.83 16.05
N PHE A 67 9.88 -13.48 14.78
CA PHE A 67 8.83 -12.62 14.27
C PHE A 67 7.65 -13.40 13.64
N VAL A 68 7.88 -14.67 13.32
CA VAL A 68 6.82 -15.56 12.82
C VAL A 68 5.99 -16.02 14.01
N PRO A 69 4.67 -15.84 14.03
CA PRO A 69 3.81 -16.31 15.13
C PRO A 69 3.92 -17.83 15.31
N GLU A 70 3.89 -18.29 16.57
CA GLU A 70 3.85 -19.72 16.85
C GLU A 70 2.63 -20.39 16.19
N GLY A 71 2.86 -21.51 15.55
CA GLY A 71 1.81 -22.26 14.85
C GLY A 71 1.51 -21.77 13.43
N THR A 72 2.20 -20.74 12.95
CA THR A 72 2.10 -20.32 11.54
C THR A 72 2.90 -21.28 10.69
N ASP A 73 2.25 -21.90 9.70
CA ASP A 73 2.94 -22.65 8.64
C ASP A 73 3.15 -21.73 7.43
N PRO A 74 4.36 -21.17 7.26
CA PRO A 74 4.61 -20.22 6.18
C PRO A 74 4.36 -20.81 4.79
N SER A 75 4.43 -22.13 4.65
CA SER A 75 4.19 -22.80 3.37
C SER A 75 2.70 -22.84 2.98
N ARG A 76 1.80 -22.73 3.96
CA ARG A 76 0.34 -22.75 3.77
C ARG A 76 -0.32 -21.40 3.95
N ASP A 77 0.25 -20.58 4.83
CA ASP A 77 -0.40 -19.36 5.29
C ASP A 77 -0.01 -18.12 4.48
N TRP A 78 0.97 -18.26 3.59
CA TRP A 78 1.45 -17.12 2.79
C TRP A 78 0.49 -16.73 1.67
N TYR A 79 0.34 -15.42 1.47
CA TYR A 79 -0.33 -14.91 0.29
C TYR A 79 0.65 -14.86 -0.90
N PRO A 80 0.19 -15.09 -2.16
CA PRO A 80 1.04 -14.99 -3.32
C PRO A 80 1.46 -13.54 -3.59
N VAL A 81 2.71 -13.36 -4.00
CA VAL A 81 3.24 -12.14 -4.60
C VAL A 81 3.65 -12.48 -6.02
N ILE A 82 2.94 -11.94 -6.98
CA ILE A 82 3.05 -12.29 -8.40
C ILE A 82 3.69 -11.09 -9.11
N PRO A 83 4.94 -11.21 -9.58
CA PRO A 83 5.55 -10.18 -10.40
C PRO A 83 4.93 -10.20 -11.79
N ALA A 84 4.60 -9.04 -12.33
CA ALA A 84 4.12 -8.89 -13.68
C ALA A 84 4.71 -7.62 -14.30
N ALA A 85 5.32 -7.76 -15.47
CA ALA A 85 5.81 -6.63 -16.24
C ALA A 85 4.62 -5.93 -16.93
N VAL A 86 4.59 -4.61 -16.86
CA VAL A 86 3.59 -3.77 -17.51
C VAL A 86 4.31 -2.62 -18.21
N ASP A 87 4.55 -2.76 -19.51
CA ASP A 87 5.24 -1.75 -20.34
C ASP A 87 4.32 -0.61 -20.79
N GLY A 88 3.04 -0.64 -20.36
CA GLY A 88 2.06 0.40 -20.64
C GLY A 88 1.31 0.26 -21.97
N GLY A 89 1.51 -0.82 -22.69
CA GLY A 89 0.78 -1.12 -23.90
C GLY A 89 -0.66 -1.64 -23.65
N GLU A 90 -1.50 -1.58 -24.69
CA GLU A 90 -2.86 -2.11 -24.63
C GLU A 90 -2.90 -3.63 -24.33
N LYS A 91 -1.91 -4.36 -24.80
CA LYS A 91 -1.77 -5.81 -24.53
C LYS A 91 -1.54 -6.09 -23.05
N ASP A 92 -0.73 -5.26 -22.39
CA ASP A 92 -0.41 -5.43 -20.97
C ASP A 92 -1.61 -5.12 -20.10
N GLN A 93 -2.41 -4.12 -20.48
CA GLN A 93 -3.68 -3.83 -19.82
C GLN A 93 -4.61 -5.05 -19.88
N LEU A 94 -4.81 -5.63 -21.07
CA LEU A 94 -5.67 -6.81 -21.26
C LEU A 94 -5.15 -8.02 -20.47
N MET A 95 -3.83 -8.20 -20.44
CA MET A 95 -3.18 -9.25 -19.66
C MET A 95 -3.43 -9.06 -18.16
N LEU A 96 -3.23 -7.85 -17.64
CA LEU A 96 -3.47 -7.51 -16.25
C LEU A 96 -4.94 -7.70 -15.86
N GLU A 97 -5.88 -7.23 -16.69
CA GLU A 97 -7.31 -7.45 -16.48
C GLU A 97 -7.67 -8.93 -16.44
N SER A 98 -7.09 -9.72 -17.35
CA SER A 98 -7.29 -11.18 -17.37
C SER A 98 -6.75 -11.83 -16.11
N LEU A 99 -5.56 -11.42 -15.65
CA LEU A 99 -4.93 -11.92 -14.44
C LEU A 99 -5.76 -11.58 -13.19
N VAL A 100 -6.21 -10.34 -13.05
CA VAL A 100 -7.08 -9.91 -11.93
C VAL A 100 -8.39 -10.69 -11.92
N LYS A 101 -9.02 -10.88 -13.10
CA LYS A 101 -10.26 -11.69 -13.22
C LYS A 101 -10.04 -13.16 -12.84
N GLN A 102 -8.91 -13.74 -13.26
CA GLN A 102 -8.56 -15.13 -12.93
C GLN A 102 -8.35 -15.30 -11.42
N LEU A 103 -7.65 -14.37 -10.78
CA LEU A 103 -7.42 -14.39 -9.33
C LEU A 103 -8.70 -14.10 -8.53
N GLY A 104 -9.66 -13.42 -9.13
CA GLY A 104 -10.85 -12.95 -8.42
C GLY A 104 -11.74 -14.03 -7.83
N SER A 105 -11.66 -15.29 -8.32
CA SER A 105 -12.36 -16.45 -7.74
C SER A 105 -11.74 -16.93 -6.42
N ASP A 106 -10.45 -16.73 -6.25
CA ASP A 106 -9.67 -17.35 -5.19
C ASP A 106 -9.32 -16.40 -4.04
N TYR A 107 -9.40 -15.08 -4.30
CA TYR A 107 -8.98 -14.06 -3.33
C TYR A 107 -10.10 -13.08 -3.00
N ASP A 108 -10.12 -12.62 -1.75
CA ASP A 108 -11.05 -11.60 -1.27
C ASP A 108 -10.53 -10.20 -1.61
N TYR A 109 -9.18 -10.03 -1.54
CA TYR A 109 -8.49 -8.79 -1.85
C TYR A 109 -7.31 -9.04 -2.80
N ILE A 110 -7.16 -8.16 -3.79
CA ILE A 110 -5.99 -8.10 -4.66
C ILE A 110 -5.37 -6.70 -4.53
N LEU A 111 -4.12 -6.64 -4.09
CA LEU A 111 -3.37 -5.40 -3.99
C LEU A 111 -2.47 -5.25 -5.22
N LEU A 112 -2.46 -4.04 -5.78
CA LEU A 112 -1.66 -3.70 -6.97
C LEU A 112 -0.55 -2.75 -6.53
N ASP A 113 0.71 -3.16 -6.66
CA ASP A 113 1.88 -2.32 -6.37
C ASP A 113 2.47 -1.80 -7.67
N PHE A 114 2.11 -0.57 -8.02
CA PHE A 114 2.66 0.11 -9.19
C PHE A 114 3.97 0.81 -8.85
N GLY A 115 4.98 0.66 -9.69
CA GLY A 115 6.23 1.39 -9.58
C GLY A 115 6.06 2.90 -9.64
N GLY A 116 7.01 3.63 -9.02
CA GLY A 116 7.01 5.10 -9.04
C GLY A 116 7.45 5.71 -10.38
N SER A 117 7.95 4.90 -11.30
CA SER A 117 8.51 5.32 -12.58
C SER A 117 7.53 5.18 -13.76
N PHE A 118 6.23 5.09 -13.50
CA PHE A 118 5.25 5.26 -14.58
C PHE A 118 5.38 6.68 -15.15
N SER A 119 6.46 6.89 -15.89
CA SER A 119 6.76 8.13 -16.60
C SER A 119 5.74 8.46 -17.70
N ASP A 120 4.94 7.47 -18.07
CA ASP A 120 3.81 7.64 -18.96
C ASP A 120 2.53 7.53 -18.16
N GLY A 121 1.99 8.69 -17.74
CA GLY A 121 0.69 8.79 -17.10
C GLY A 121 -0.44 8.04 -17.83
N ASP A 122 -0.17 7.53 -19.01
CA ASP A 122 -1.08 6.72 -19.81
C ASP A 122 -1.40 5.36 -19.20
N THR A 123 -0.45 4.65 -18.56
CA THR A 123 -0.73 3.30 -18.05
C THR A 123 -1.62 3.33 -16.82
N VAL A 124 -1.33 4.23 -15.87
CA VAL A 124 -2.19 4.42 -14.70
C VAL A 124 -3.57 4.90 -15.14
N ILE A 125 -3.63 5.87 -16.08
CA ILE A 125 -4.91 6.37 -16.62
C ILE A 125 -5.68 5.26 -17.34
N ARG A 126 -5.03 4.42 -18.12
CA ARG A 126 -5.68 3.28 -18.78
C ARG A 126 -6.23 2.31 -17.76
N PHE A 127 -5.46 2.03 -16.70
CA PHE A 127 -5.91 1.16 -15.63
C PHE A 127 -7.09 1.78 -14.85
N LEU A 128 -7.07 3.08 -14.59
CA LEU A 128 -8.21 3.80 -14.02
C LEU A 128 -9.46 3.71 -14.90
N ARG A 129 -9.29 3.72 -16.22
CA ARG A 129 -10.40 3.56 -17.19
C ARG A 129 -10.98 2.15 -17.23
N SER A 130 -10.21 1.15 -16.83
CA SER A 130 -10.66 -0.25 -16.91
C SER A 130 -11.70 -0.62 -15.85
N HIS A 131 -11.97 0.25 -14.88
CA HIS A 131 -12.81 -0.03 -13.71
C HIS A 131 -12.43 -1.31 -12.94
N MET A 132 -11.17 -1.73 -13.07
CA MET A 132 -10.63 -2.90 -12.37
C MET A 132 -10.10 -2.57 -10.99
N LEU A 133 -10.04 -1.31 -10.64
CA LEU A 133 -9.57 -0.81 -9.35
C LEU A 133 -10.77 -0.30 -8.55
N ASP A 134 -11.08 -0.96 -7.45
CA ASP A 134 -12.16 -0.52 -6.57
C ASP A 134 -11.79 0.71 -5.76
N PHE A 135 -10.52 0.80 -5.33
CA PHE A 135 -10.09 1.90 -4.47
C PHE A 135 -8.61 2.26 -4.64
N MET A 136 -8.33 3.56 -4.70
CA MET A 136 -6.98 4.12 -4.71
C MET A 136 -6.72 4.90 -3.43
N VAL A 137 -5.63 4.56 -2.74
CA VAL A 137 -5.17 5.24 -1.53
C VAL A 137 -3.92 6.04 -1.85
N ILE A 138 -3.92 7.33 -1.56
CA ILE A 138 -2.87 8.26 -1.97
C ILE A 138 -2.10 8.75 -0.74
N PRO A 139 -0.89 8.22 -0.46
CA PRO A 139 -0.04 8.71 0.61
C PRO A 139 0.55 10.07 0.26
N ILE A 140 0.37 11.06 1.14
CA ILE A 140 0.95 12.40 1.02
C ILE A 140 1.80 12.75 2.26
N TYR A 141 2.72 13.68 2.11
CA TYR A 141 3.45 14.31 3.22
C TYR A 141 3.73 15.78 2.88
N SER A 142 4.20 16.56 3.84
CA SER A 142 4.36 18.02 3.72
C SER A 142 5.54 18.42 2.82
N ASP A 143 5.45 18.02 1.56
CA ASP A 143 6.35 18.40 0.47
C ASP A 143 5.51 18.91 -0.70
N GLU A 144 5.82 20.11 -1.20
CA GLU A 144 5.04 20.78 -2.24
C GLU A 144 4.89 19.90 -3.50
N THR A 145 5.96 19.24 -3.91
CA THR A 145 5.94 18.41 -5.13
C THR A 145 5.06 17.18 -4.97
N VAL A 146 4.99 16.63 -3.76
CA VAL A 146 4.12 15.48 -3.42
C VAL A 146 2.67 15.91 -3.39
N LEU A 147 2.38 17.07 -2.80
CA LEU A 147 1.02 17.60 -2.70
C LEU A 147 0.46 17.96 -4.07
N LEU A 148 1.22 18.65 -4.91
CA LEU A 148 0.80 18.99 -6.28
C LEU A 148 0.57 17.73 -7.12
N SER A 149 1.47 16.75 -7.05
CA SER A 149 1.30 15.47 -7.73
C SER A 149 0.04 14.73 -7.25
N ALA A 150 -0.24 14.75 -5.96
CA ALA A 150 -1.43 14.11 -5.41
C ALA A 150 -2.72 14.81 -5.85
N LEU A 151 -2.76 16.14 -5.86
CA LEU A 151 -3.91 16.91 -6.34
C LEU A 151 -4.19 16.63 -7.83
N GLU A 152 -3.16 16.63 -8.67
CA GLU A 152 -3.28 16.28 -10.08
C GLU A 152 -3.80 14.85 -10.26
N LEU A 153 -3.25 13.88 -9.51
CA LEU A 153 -3.69 12.50 -9.52
C LEU A 153 -5.16 12.37 -9.08
N CYS A 154 -5.57 13.08 -8.02
CA CYS A 154 -6.95 13.11 -7.56
C CYS A 154 -7.89 13.64 -8.65
N TYR A 155 -7.52 14.73 -9.32
CA TYR A 155 -8.29 15.30 -10.43
C TYR A 155 -8.41 14.31 -11.58
N ARG A 156 -7.31 13.73 -12.05
CA ARG A 156 -7.29 12.74 -13.15
C ARG A 156 -8.12 11.50 -12.79
N ALA A 157 -8.02 11.00 -11.57
CA ALA A 157 -8.81 9.87 -11.10
C ALA A 157 -10.31 10.19 -11.06
N SER A 158 -10.68 11.44 -10.66
CA SER A 158 -12.08 11.90 -10.66
C SER A 158 -12.69 11.92 -12.05
N LEU A 159 -11.93 12.29 -13.10
CA LEU A 159 -12.40 12.28 -14.49
C LEU A 159 -12.83 10.88 -14.95
N HIS A 160 -12.36 9.83 -14.30
CA HIS A 160 -12.69 8.43 -14.59
C HIS A 160 -13.61 7.80 -13.55
N GLY A 161 -14.17 8.57 -12.62
CA GLY A 161 -15.04 8.05 -11.57
C GLY A 161 -14.33 7.14 -10.58
N GLN A 162 -12.99 7.18 -10.52
CA GLN A 162 -12.21 6.34 -9.63
C GLN A 162 -12.40 6.78 -8.17
N ARG A 163 -12.82 5.85 -7.32
CA ARG A 163 -12.87 6.07 -5.88
C ARG A 163 -11.46 6.14 -5.31
N LYS A 164 -11.23 7.13 -4.47
CA LYS A 164 -9.92 7.41 -3.90
C LYS A 164 -10.04 8.10 -2.56
N ALA A 165 -8.99 7.95 -1.75
CA ALA A 165 -8.81 8.77 -0.56
C ALA A 165 -7.33 9.11 -0.37
N VAL A 166 -7.09 10.21 0.29
CA VAL A 166 -5.75 10.74 0.59
C VAL A 166 -5.49 10.53 2.08
N PHE A 167 -4.27 10.26 2.48
CA PHE A 167 -3.90 10.24 3.90
C PHE A 167 -2.51 10.85 4.15
N TRP A 168 -2.36 11.44 5.34
CA TRP A 168 -1.10 12.00 5.76
C TRP A 168 -0.11 10.92 6.22
N ASN A 169 1.06 10.88 5.56
CA ASN A 169 2.19 10.02 5.89
C ASN A 169 3.37 10.87 6.36
N ARG A 170 4.26 10.29 7.17
CA ARG A 170 5.46 10.95 7.70
C ARG A 170 5.18 12.25 8.47
N VAL A 171 4.09 12.26 9.20
CA VAL A 171 3.70 13.42 10.01
C VAL A 171 4.66 13.56 11.19
N THR A 172 5.36 14.67 11.27
CA THR A 172 6.22 14.99 12.41
C THR A 172 5.37 15.45 13.59
N ARG A 173 5.91 15.33 14.81
CA ARG A 173 5.19 15.74 16.03
C ARG A 173 4.76 17.22 16.00
N SER A 174 5.56 18.09 15.39
CA SER A 174 5.27 19.51 15.27
C SER A 174 4.18 19.86 14.24
N GLU A 175 3.88 18.95 13.34
CA GLU A 175 2.87 19.12 12.28
C GLU A 175 1.49 18.60 12.66
N ARG A 176 1.37 17.84 13.75
CA ARG A 176 0.07 17.31 14.20
C ARG A 176 -0.89 18.43 14.59
N PRO A 177 -2.22 18.22 14.49
CA PRO A 177 -3.22 19.23 14.84
C PRO A 177 -3.13 19.77 16.29
N ASP A 178 -2.58 18.96 17.20
CA ASP A 178 -2.29 19.31 18.59
C ASP A 178 -0.87 19.85 18.80
N GLY A 179 -0.10 19.97 17.72
CA GLY A 179 1.27 20.46 17.73
C GLY A 179 1.36 21.99 17.73
N GLU A 180 2.55 22.54 18.05
CA GLU A 180 2.83 23.97 18.08
C GLU A 180 2.64 24.69 16.73
N ARG A 181 2.61 23.91 15.63
CA ARG A 181 2.46 24.40 14.26
C ARG A 181 1.50 23.49 13.49
N ASP A 182 0.23 23.78 13.59
CA ASP A 182 -0.79 23.11 12.77
C ASP A 182 -0.62 23.49 11.28
N ARG A 183 0.45 22.96 10.67
CA ARG A 183 0.76 23.19 9.25
C ARG A 183 -0.06 22.33 8.31
N LEU A 184 -0.59 21.23 8.80
CA LEU A 184 -1.32 20.28 7.95
C LEU A 184 -2.75 20.75 7.70
N ARG A 185 -3.35 21.52 8.61
CA ARG A 185 -4.72 21.98 8.47
C ARG A 185 -4.98 22.75 7.16
N PRO A 186 -4.24 23.83 6.82
CA PRO A 186 -4.49 24.54 5.56
C PRO A 186 -4.18 23.67 4.34
N LEU A 187 -3.23 22.72 4.44
CA LEU A 187 -2.92 21.79 3.37
C LEU A 187 -4.02 20.71 3.22
N SER A 188 -4.61 20.27 4.33
CA SER A 188 -5.75 19.35 4.34
C SER A 188 -6.98 20.02 3.70
N GLU A 189 -7.19 21.29 3.98
CA GLU A 189 -8.28 22.09 3.39
C GLU A 189 -8.18 22.19 1.87
N LEU A 190 -6.99 22.10 1.27
CA LEU A 190 -6.83 22.02 -0.19
C LEU A 190 -7.52 20.80 -0.78
N PHE A 191 -7.38 19.63 -0.15
CA PHE A 191 -7.99 18.39 -0.63
C PHE A 191 -9.51 18.37 -0.36
N THR A 192 -9.93 18.76 0.83
CA THR A 192 -11.35 18.72 1.22
C THR A 192 -12.19 19.78 0.49
N ASN A 193 -11.63 20.97 0.20
CA ASN A 193 -12.30 22.01 -0.59
C ASN A 193 -12.50 21.59 -2.05
N GLU A 194 -11.60 20.78 -2.60
CA GLU A 194 -11.75 20.19 -3.93
C GLU A 194 -12.66 18.94 -3.93
N GLY A 195 -13.22 18.57 -2.77
CA GLY A 195 -14.13 17.43 -2.62
C GLY A 195 -13.44 16.07 -2.63
N TYR A 196 -12.16 16.02 -2.26
CA TYR A 196 -11.43 14.75 -2.12
C TYR A 196 -11.52 14.22 -0.70
N ASP A 197 -11.70 12.91 -0.58
CA ASP A 197 -11.73 12.24 0.72
C ASP A 197 -10.34 12.24 1.36
N LEU A 198 -10.25 12.78 2.55
CA LEU A 198 -9.05 12.73 3.39
C LEU A 198 -9.33 11.81 4.57
N LEU A 199 -8.51 10.76 4.72
CA LEU A 199 -8.63 9.82 5.84
C LEU A 199 -8.25 10.51 7.16
N ASP A 200 -8.93 10.13 8.24
CA ASP A 200 -8.71 10.69 9.57
C ASP A 200 -7.37 10.26 10.16
N THR A 201 -6.90 9.06 9.77
CA THR A 201 -5.67 8.48 10.29
C THR A 201 -4.43 9.12 9.66
N MET A 202 -3.55 9.66 10.50
CA MET A 202 -2.25 10.21 10.11
C MET A 202 -1.12 9.29 10.55
N ILE A 203 -0.23 8.91 9.62
CA ILE A 203 0.92 8.06 9.93
C ILE A 203 2.11 8.92 10.35
N PRO A 204 2.65 8.73 11.56
CA PRO A 204 3.79 9.49 12.04
C PRO A 204 5.07 9.21 11.22
N ASP A 205 6.00 10.17 11.26
CA ASP A 205 7.33 9.96 10.69
C ASP A 205 8.13 8.98 11.56
N LEU A 206 8.05 7.72 11.19
CA LEU A 206 8.70 6.64 11.91
C LEU A 206 10.16 6.50 11.44
N VAL A 207 11.07 7.04 12.22
CA VAL A 207 12.53 6.96 12.01
C VAL A 207 12.99 5.51 11.82
N MET A 208 12.28 4.55 12.43
CA MET A 208 12.55 3.13 12.30
C MET A 208 12.41 2.60 10.87
N PHE A 209 11.53 3.17 10.05
CA PHE A 209 11.42 2.82 8.63
C PHE A 209 12.58 3.35 7.79
N ARG A 210 13.40 4.28 8.35
CA ARG A 210 14.46 4.95 7.61
C ARG A 210 15.88 4.50 7.98
N ARG A 211 16.13 4.02 9.19
CA ARG A 211 17.49 3.99 9.76
C ARG A 211 18.11 2.61 10.00
N ASP A 212 17.35 1.56 10.19
CA ASP A 212 17.95 0.25 10.48
C ASP A 212 17.42 -0.82 9.52
N PRO A 213 18.24 -1.23 8.52
CA PRO A 213 17.88 -2.32 7.61
C PRO A 213 17.51 -3.62 8.33
N ARG A 214 18.02 -3.83 9.55
CA ARG A 214 17.75 -5.03 10.35
C ARG A 214 16.37 -4.98 11.00
N THR A 215 15.95 -3.78 11.44
CA THR A 215 14.65 -3.59 12.10
C THR A 215 13.53 -3.44 11.08
N TRP A 216 13.71 -2.64 10.02
CA TRP A 216 12.67 -2.44 9.01
C TRP A 216 12.41 -3.69 8.15
N ARG A 217 13.40 -4.56 7.99
CA ARG A 217 13.24 -5.84 7.30
C ARG A 217 12.16 -6.70 7.94
N PHE A 218 12.07 -6.71 9.27
CA PHE A 218 11.07 -7.50 9.99
C PHE A 218 9.69 -6.83 10.04
N ILE A 219 9.65 -5.50 9.99
CA ILE A 219 8.41 -4.73 9.90
C ILE A 219 7.77 -4.88 8.51
N ARG A 220 8.60 -5.02 7.48
CA ARG A 220 8.19 -5.20 6.08
C ARG A 220 8.24 -6.67 5.64
N SER A 221 7.95 -7.61 6.51
CA SER A 221 7.90 -9.02 6.16
C SER A 221 6.63 -9.35 5.38
N THR A 222 6.78 -10.20 4.37
CA THR A 222 5.67 -10.80 3.64
C THR A 222 5.14 -12.06 4.31
N ALA A 223 5.81 -12.55 5.34
CA ALA A 223 5.57 -13.82 5.99
C ALA A 223 4.72 -13.73 7.26
N CYS A 224 4.58 -12.54 7.82
CA CYS A 224 3.81 -12.34 9.05
C CYS A 224 3.40 -10.88 9.22
N TRP A 225 2.41 -10.65 10.08
CA TRP A 225 2.17 -9.35 10.67
C TRP A 225 2.99 -9.25 11.95
N PRO A 226 3.93 -8.33 12.07
CA PRO A 226 4.83 -8.22 13.23
C PRO A 226 4.11 -7.59 14.44
N GLN A 227 3.14 -8.28 15.01
CA GLN A 227 2.23 -7.82 16.06
C GLN A 227 2.92 -7.13 17.24
N ARG A 228 4.05 -7.68 17.73
CA ARG A 228 4.67 -7.16 18.96
C ARG A 228 5.34 -5.80 18.80
N ASN A 229 5.73 -5.44 17.59
CA ASN A 229 6.50 -4.22 17.35
C ASN A 229 5.66 -3.13 16.68
N ILE A 230 4.80 -3.45 15.73
CA ILE A 230 4.00 -2.44 15.02
C ILE A 230 2.88 -1.91 15.89
N ASP A 231 2.12 -2.77 16.55
CA ASP A 231 1.00 -2.34 17.40
C ASP A 231 1.48 -1.45 18.57
N ALA A 232 2.71 -1.68 19.05
CA ALA A 232 3.31 -0.87 20.11
C ALA A 232 3.98 0.42 19.59
N LEU A 233 4.45 0.42 18.34
CA LEU A 233 5.27 1.51 17.79
C LEU A 233 4.49 2.41 16.84
N CYS A 234 3.45 1.90 16.19
CA CYS A 234 2.59 2.64 15.29
C CYS A 234 1.19 2.04 15.22
N PRO A 235 0.37 2.20 16.27
CA PRO A 235 -1.02 1.76 16.25
C PRO A 235 -1.82 2.42 15.13
N GLU A 236 -1.40 3.59 14.67
CA GLU A 236 -2.02 4.32 13.57
C GLU A 236 -2.03 3.51 12.27
N LEU A 237 -1.09 2.59 12.05
CA LEU A 237 -1.11 1.73 10.86
C LEU A 237 -2.33 0.80 10.84
N GLU A 238 -2.65 0.19 11.96
CA GLU A 238 -3.83 -0.64 12.04
C GLU A 238 -5.11 0.17 11.89
N HIS A 239 -5.18 1.36 12.49
CA HIS A 239 -6.32 2.26 12.32
C HIS A 239 -6.50 2.66 10.85
N LEU A 240 -5.42 3.02 10.15
CA LEU A 240 -5.44 3.33 8.72
C LEU A 240 -6.01 2.15 7.90
N PHE A 241 -5.54 0.95 8.17
CA PHE A 241 -5.98 -0.23 7.41
C PHE A 241 -7.43 -0.61 7.71
N GLN A 242 -7.89 -0.42 8.93
CA GLN A 242 -9.30 -0.59 9.30
C GLN A 242 -10.16 0.45 8.59
N GLU A 243 -9.76 1.71 8.58
CA GLU A 243 -10.46 2.81 7.90
C GLU A 243 -10.59 2.53 6.40
N ILE A 244 -9.50 2.16 5.73
CA ILE A 244 -9.50 1.77 4.30
C ILE A 244 -10.43 0.58 4.07
N ARG A 245 -10.37 -0.44 4.92
CA ARG A 245 -11.20 -1.64 4.79
C ARG A 245 -12.69 -1.31 4.92
N VAL A 246 -13.07 -0.49 5.89
CA VAL A 246 -14.47 -0.06 6.06
C VAL A 246 -14.98 0.64 4.80
N ILE A 247 -14.17 1.51 4.19
CA ILE A 247 -14.52 2.19 2.93
C ILE A 247 -14.67 1.17 1.78
N LEU A 248 -13.79 0.16 1.72
CA LEU A 248 -13.86 -0.88 0.69
C LEU A 248 -15.06 -1.81 0.86
N ASP A 249 -15.37 -2.20 2.10
CA ASP A 249 -16.39 -3.20 2.38
C ASP A 249 -17.82 -2.60 2.34
N ASN A 250 -17.96 -1.29 2.59
CA ASN A 250 -19.24 -0.57 2.51
C ASN A 250 -19.68 -0.25 1.06
N GLN A 251 -19.23 -1.07 0.10
CA GLN A 251 -19.70 -0.98 -1.27
C GLN A 251 -21.00 -1.80 -1.43
N GLU A 252 -22.13 -1.18 -1.19
CA GLU A 252 -23.42 -1.57 -1.74
C GLU A 252 -23.89 -0.60 -2.83
#